data_ab092ec87fa1692a91ed3b6880c80984
#
_entry.id   ab092ec87fa1692a91ed3b6880c80984
#
_cell.length_a   1.000
_cell.length_b   1.000
_cell.length_c   1.000
_cell.angle_alpha   90.00
_cell.angle_beta   90.00
_cell.angle_gamma   90.00
#
_symmetry.space_group_name_H-M   'P 1'
#
loop_
_entity.id
_entity.type
_entity.pdbx_description
1 polymer ?
#
loop_
_entity_poly.entity_id
_entity_poly.type
_entity_poly.pdbx_seq_one_letter_code
_entity_poly.pdbx_strand_id
1 'polypeptide(L)'
;MQFANKKFTTESSIVSELIKDSNFLNDSAISDNAKKIIDACRENKSERTKLDAFLSEYGLDNQEGVALMCLAESILRIPDKGTRDLIISEKLSEGRWIDHLNKADSLFVNASTWGLLLAGKVVNTPPDWSKNPNNFVSSLISKSGEFPIRNAVVAAMHILSQEFVMGRDFDDINKIKNIKNEIYSFDMLGEAARNADQANIYYQSYKNAIDEVGKINILTNQSNGVSIKISALYPRYEMIKLDAIDSILIPKLISLTEYAQSKNVEITIDAEEQDRLSVSLEIIKKMAFSSKIKDWSGFGIALQAYGKRAPFVIEWLGEMLQKRAPMHLRLVKGAYWDYEIKHAQISGYEDYSVFTKKSITDLSYLSCAKKIFEINSIYPKFATHNAHTISAIHHLGAEKDYEFQRLYGMGELLYKCADKVLQNEKTTSIYAPIGKYKDLLPYLVRRLLENGANSSFINRLLDPQTDSTWLSSSPHLKIEEEKKDIPLPVEIFNNRSNSKGMDISEKENLEEIRNQISKYKGKQINATSLYKNRIVADFKKNEITSIGDNSILGSATFDNPVLVEECLNAKHSAEWAKMSGQERACLLYTSPSPRDHQP
;
A
#
# COMPACT_ATOMS: atom_id res chain seq x y z
N MET A 1 7.13 16.96 -13.98
CA MET A 1 8.17 15.93 -14.25
C MET A 1 7.89 15.28 -15.59
N GLN A 2 8.91 14.94 -16.38
CA GLN A 2 8.73 14.41 -17.74
C GLN A 2 7.91 13.10 -17.83
N PHE A 3 7.73 12.39 -16.71
CA PHE A 3 7.01 11.11 -16.62
C PHE A 3 5.63 11.23 -15.94
N ALA A 4 5.14 12.42 -15.64
CA ALA A 4 3.79 12.59 -15.05
C ALA A 4 2.71 11.97 -15.97
N ASN A 5 2.84 12.19 -17.28
CA ASN A 5 1.96 11.62 -18.31
C ASN A 5 2.06 10.10 -18.48
N LYS A 6 3.00 9.42 -17.80
CA LYS A 6 3.16 7.96 -17.86
C LYS A 6 2.32 7.23 -16.82
N LYS A 7 1.61 7.94 -15.92
CA LYS A 7 0.82 7.34 -14.84
C LYS A 7 -0.25 6.37 -15.35
N PHE A 8 -0.95 6.74 -16.41
CA PHE A 8 -2.05 5.97 -17.01
C PHE A 8 -1.72 5.43 -18.42
N THR A 9 -0.42 5.24 -18.72
CA THR A 9 -0.03 4.59 -19.97
C THR A 9 -0.61 3.17 -20.03
N THR A 10 -1.07 2.76 -21.21
CA THR A 10 -1.65 1.43 -21.40
C THR A 10 -0.63 0.33 -21.03
N GLU A 11 -1.08 -0.67 -20.30
CA GLU A 11 -0.23 -1.73 -19.78
C GLU A 11 0.53 -2.47 -20.89
N SER A 12 -0.16 -2.77 -22.01
CA SER A 12 0.44 -3.45 -23.17
C SER A 12 1.63 -2.71 -23.80
N SER A 13 1.55 -1.37 -23.82
CA SER A 13 2.63 -0.53 -24.35
C SER A 13 3.90 -0.65 -23.48
N ILE A 14 3.75 -0.57 -22.16
CA ILE A 14 4.89 -0.67 -21.23
C ILE A 14 5.46 -2.09 -21.22
N VAL A 15 4.62 -3.11 -21.24
CA VAL A 15 5.06 -4.53 -21.24
C VAL A 15 6.00 -4.82 -22.40
N SER A 16 5.73 -4.28 -23.58
CA SER A 16 6.59 -4.48 -24.75
C SER A 16 8.00 -3.90 -24.54
N GLU A 17 8.13 -2.78 -23.82
CA GLU A 17 9.41 -2.19 -23.45
C GLU A 17 10.11 -3.02 -22.36
N LEU A 18 9.37 -3.42 -21.33
CA LEU A 18 9.91 -4.24 -20.24
C LEU A 18 10.46 -5.58 -20.73
N ILE A 19 9.80 -6.23 -21.70
CA ILE A 19 10.29 -7.48 -22.30
C ILE A 19 11.64 -7.26 -23.03
N LYS A 20 11.77 -6.17 -23.78
CA LYS A 20 13.03 -5.84 -24.45
C LYS A 20 14.17 -5.58 -23.46
N ASP A 21 13.90 -4.84 -22.40
CA ASP A 21 14.86 -4.55 -21.35
C ASP A 21 15.29 -5.79 -20.57
N SER A 22 14.46 -6.84 -20.57
CA SER A 22 14.64 -8.05 -19.76
C SER A 22 15.19 -9.25 -20.55
N ASN A 23 15.82 -9.06 -21.69
CA ASN A 23 16.39 -10.14 -22.51
C ASN A 23 17.38 -11.05 -21.76
N PHE A 24 18.06 -10.55 -20.71
CA PHE A 24 18.94 -11.37 -19.85
C PHE A 24 18.21 -12.51 -19.14
N LEU A 25 16.88 -12.44 -18.98
CA LEU A 25 16.05 -13.50 -18.40
C LEU A 25 15.96 -14.76 -19.28
N ASN A 26 16.45 -14.73 -20.51
CA ASN A 26 16.56 -15.89 -21.38
C ASN A 26 17.71 -16.81 -20.98
N ASP A 27 18.61 -16.39 -20.07
CA ASP A 27 19.65 -17.27 -19.53
C ASP A 27 19.01 -18.33 -18.61
N SER A 28 19.14 -19.60 -19.02
CA SER A 28 18.59 -20.73 -18.28
C SER A 28 19.17 -20.86 -16.86
N ALA A 29 20.41 -20.38 -16.64
CA ALA A 29 21.06 -20.42 -15.35
C ALA A 29 20.24 -19.69 -14.26
N ILE A 30 19.50 -18.64 -14.62
CA ILE A 30 18.63 -17.91 -13.69
C ILE A 30 17.50 -18.81 -13.18
N SER A 31 16.78 -19.47 -14.09
CA SER A 31 15.67 -20.36 -13.75
C SER A 31 16.16 -21.64 -13.06
N ASP A 32 17.30 -22.19 -13.49
CA ASP A 32 17.91 -23.38 -12.89
C ASP A 32 18.35 -23.11 -11.44
N ASN A 33 18.99 -21.98 -11.17
CA ASN A 33 19.37 -21.59 -9.83
C ASN A 33 18.14 -21.30 -8.96
N ALA A 34 17.13 -20.61 -9.50
CA ALA A 34 15.87 -20.40 -8.79
C ALA A 34 15.20 -21.73 -8.41
N LYS A 35 15.21 -22.72 -9.32
CA LYS A 35 14.69 -24.06 -9.04
C LYS A 35 15.47 -24.75 -7.93
N LYS A 36 16.80 -24.72 -7.96
CA LYS A 36 17.63 -25.28 -6.89
C LYS A 36 17.35 -24.63 -5.53
N ILE A 37 17.14 -23.30 -5.50
CA ILE A 37 16.77 -22.59 -4.26
C ILE A 37 15.42 -23.10 -3.74
N ILE A 38 14.42 -23.22 -4.62
CA ILE A 38 13.08 -23.71 -4.27
C ILE A 38 13.16 -25.14 -3.71
N ASP A 39 13.86 -26.03 -4.40
CA ASP A 39 14.00 -27.42 -4.01
C ASP A 39 14.73 -27.51 -2.64
N ALA A 40 15.82 -26.75 -2.44
CA ALA A 40 16.51 -26.66 -1.15
C ALA A 40 15.62 -26.15 -0.01
N CYS A 41 14.73 -25.17 -0.26
CA CYS A 41 13.77 -24.71 0.74
C CYS A 41 12.75 -25.80 1.09
N ARG A 42 12.31 -26.60 0.13
CA ARG A 42 11.36 -27.71 0.35
C ARG A 42 11.98 -28.84 1.16
N GLU A 43 13.24 -29.16 0.88
CA GLU A 43 14.01 -30.15 1.66
C GLU A 43 14.23 -29.72 3.11
N ASN A 44 14.40 -28.42 3.36
CA ASN A 44 14.63 -27.86 4.69
C ASN A 44 13.38 -27.23 5.30
N LYS A 45 12.17 -27.67 4.92
CA LYS A 45 10.88 -27.11 5.37
C LYS A 45 10.72 -27.02 6.89
N SER A 46 11.38 -27.89 7.65
CA SER A 46 11.37 -27.86 9.12
C SER A 46 12.06 -26.63 9.74
N GLU A 47 12.92 -25.95 8.98
CA GLU A 47 13.63 -24.74 9.43
C GLU A 47 12.86 -23.43 9.14
N ARG A 48 11.62 -23.54 8.65
CA ARG A 48 10.77 -22.36 8.37
C ARG A 48 10.42 -21.62 9.66
N THR A 49 10.23 -20.29 9.54
CA THR A 49 9.77 -19.49 10.67
C THR A 49 8.34 -19.86 11.07
N LYS A 50 7.95 -19.54 12.31
CA LYS A 50 6.55 -19.71 12.76
C LYS A 50 5.59 -18.91 11.90
N LEU A 51 6.02 -17.74 11.47
CA LEU A 51 5.23 -16.85 10.61
C LEU A 51 5.03 -17.45 9.21
N ASP A 52 6.11 -17.96 8.57
CA ASP A 52 5.99 -18.65 7.29
C ASP A 52 5.05 -19.87 7.38
N ALA A 53 5.11 -20.60 8.51
CA ALA A 53 4.21 -21.71 8.80
C ALA A 53 2.76 -21.28 8.91
N PHE A 54 2.49 -20.17 9.61
CA PHE A 54 1.15 -19.61 9.79
C PHE A 54 0.57 -19.12 8.46
N LEU A 55 1.34 -18.32 7.70
CA LEU A 55 0.90 -17.76 6.43
C LEU A 55 0.62 -18.83 5.37
N SER A 56 1.32 -19.97 5.42
CA SER A 56 1.07 -21.10 4.52
C SER A 56 -0.21 -21.87 4.85
N GLU A 57 -0.71 -21.82 6.08
CA GLU A 57 -1.92 -22.52 6.51
C GLU A 57 -3.16 -21.63 6.42
N TYR A 58 -3.06 -20.36 6.77
CA TYR A 58 -4.17 -19.40 6.79
C TYR A 58 -4.03 -18.36 5.67
N GLY A 59 -4.00 -18.83 4.41
CA GLY A 59 -4.04 -17.96 3.25
C GLY A 59 -5.40 -17.29 3.04
N LEU A 60 -5.45 -16.24 2.22
CA LEU A 60 -6.70 -15.56 1.84
C LEU A 60 -7.61 -16.38 0.92
N ASP A 61 -7.16 -17.53 0.51
CA ASP A 61 -7.92 -18.49 -0.31
C ASP A 61 -8.91 -19.31 0.48
N ASN A 62 -8.80 -19.34 1.80
CA ASN A 62 -9.73 -20.03 2.67
C ASN A 62 -10.54 -19.04 3.53
N GLN A 63 -11.76 -19.48 3.91
CA GLN A 63 -12.68 -18.64 4.69
C GLN A 63 -12.12 -18.30 6.08
N GLU A 64 -11.32 -19.19 6.64
CA GLU A 64 -10.71 -19.04 7.96
C GLU A 64 -9.62 -17.96 7.95
N GLY A 65 -8.78 -17.90 6.91
CA GLY A 65 -7.79 -16.84 6.73
C GLY A 65 -8.45 -15.47 6.58
N VAL A 66 -9.51 -15.38 5.77
CA VAL A 66 -10.32 -14.16 5.63
C VAL A 66 -10.97 -13.77 6.96
N ALA A 67 -11.55 -14.73 7.69
CA ALA A 67 -12.17 -14.48 9.00
C ALA A 67 -11.14 -13.97 10.02
N LEU A 68 -9.94 -14.55 10.08
CA LEU A 68 -8.86 -14.08 10.95
C LEU A 68 -8.40 -12.67 10.61
N MET A 69 -8.33 -12.32 9.33
CA MET A 69 -8.01 -10.96 8.91
C MET A 69 -9.08 -9.95 9.30
N CYS A 70 -10.36 -10.27 9.06
CA CYS A 70 -11.48 -9.45 9.50
C CYS A 70 -11.48 -9.26 11.02
N LEU A 71 -11.16 -10.32 11.77
CA LEU A 71 -11.02 -10.24 13.22
C LEU A 71 -9.86 -9.32 13.64
N ALA A 72 -8.69 -9.46 13.00
CA ALA A 72 -7.53 -8.62 13.29
C ALA A 72 -7.86 -7.14 13.06
N GLU A 73 -8.43 -6.83 11.91
CA GLU A 73 -8.82 -5.47 11.55
C GLU A 73 -9.90 -4.92 12.51
N SER A 74 -10.94 -5.72 12.79
CA SER A 74 -12.05 -5.30 13.66
C SER A 74 -11.60 -5.03 15.09
N ILE A 75 -10.76 -5.90 15.66
CA ILE A 75 -10.25 -5.76 17.02
C ILE A 75 -9.43 -4.47 17.17
N LEU A 76 -8.69 -4.10 16.14
CA LEU A 76 -7.82 -2.94 16.15
C LEU A 76 -8.56 -1.61 15.87
N ARG A 77 -9.62 -1.65 15.06
CA ARG A 77 -10.39 -0.46 14.66
C ARG A 77 -11.57 -0.13 15.55
N ILE A 78 -12.23 -1.14 16.12
CA ILE A 78 -13.47 -0.94 16.87
C ILE A 78 -13.15 -0.58 18.31
N PRO A 79 -13.48 0.64 18.79
CA PRO A 79 -13.14 1.06 20.13
C PRO A 79 -14.05 0.48 21.20
N ASP A 80 -15.32 0.24 20.88
CA ASP A 80 -16.30 -0.27 21.83
C ASP A 80 -16.28 -1.80 21.91
N LYS A 81 -16.45 -2.30 23.14
CA LYS A 81 -16.37 -3.74 23.44
C LYS A 81 -17.55 -4.53 22.88
N GLY A 82 -18.76 -3.97 22.88
CA GLY A 82 -19.98 -4.66 22.46
C GLY A 82 -19.97 -4.99 20.97
N THR A 83 -19.67 -3.99 20.12
CA THR A 83 -19.56 -4.18 18.67
C THR A 83 -18.42 -5.16 18.32
N ARG A 84 -17.29 -5.06 19.03
CA ARG A 84 -16.16 -5.97 18.85
C ARG A 84 -16.54 -7.42 19.14
N ASP A 85 -17.30 -7.66 20.23
CA ASP A 85 -17.75 -8.99 20.61
C ASP A 85 -18.71 -9.61 19.60
N LEU A 86 -19.63 -8.81 19.06
CA LEU A 86 -20.54 -9.26 18.01
C LEU A 86 -19.79 -9.72 16.76
N ILE A 87 -18.80 -8.96 16.30
CA ILE A 87 -18.00 -9.33 15.13
C ILE A 87 -17.15 -10.56 15.39
N ILE A 88 -16.53 -10.66 16.58
CA ILE A 88 -15.78 -11.85 16.96
C ILE A 88 -16.68 -13.09 16.92
N SER A 89 -17.86 -13.00 17.50
CA SER A 89 -18.83 -14.11 17.51
C SER A 89 -19.27 -14.50 16.10
N GLU A 90 -19.62 -13.51 15.26
CA GLU A 90 -20.02 -13.73 13.87
C GLU A 90 -18.93 -14.43 13.07
N LYS A 91 -17.73 -13.87 13.03
CA LYS A 91 -16.63 -14.39 12.20
C LYS A 91 -16.08 -15.73 12.68
N LEU A 92 -16.09 -16.00 13.97
CA LEU A 92 -15.72 -17.32 14.49
C LEU A 92 -16.76 -18.39 14.16
N SER A 93 -18.04 -18.03 14.04
CA SER A 93 -19.10 -19.00 13.71
C SER A 93 -19.14 -19.41 12.23
N GLU A 94 -18.59 -18.60 11.33
CA GLU A 94 -18.57 -18.85 9.89
C GLU A 94 -17.46 -19.83 9.44
N GLY A 95 -16.38 -20.00 10.22
CA GLY A 95 -15.20 -20.77 9.83
C GLY A 95 -15.33 -22.28 10.06
N ARG A 96 -14.76 -23.07 9.13
CA ARG A 96 -14.59 -24.54 9.27
C ARG A 96 -13.27 -24.87 9.95
N TRP A 97 -13.10 -24.43 11.18
CA TRP A 97 -11.86 -24.58 11.96
C TRP A 97 -11.40 -26.04 12.13
N ILE A 98 -12.31 -27.01 11.92
CA ILE A 98 -12.01 -28.45 11.98
C ILE A 98 -11.05 -28.89 10.88
N ASP A 99 -11.16 -28.32 9.70
CA ASP A 99 -10.38 -28.74 8.53
C ASP A 99 -8.88 -28.45 8.70
N HIS A 100 -8.54 -27.61 9.66
CA HIS A 100 -7.16 -27.25 10.01
C HIS A 100 -6.60 -28.04 11.21
N LEU A 101 -7.42 -28.85 11.86
CA LEU A 101 -7.00 -29.74 12.93
C LEU A 101 -6.11 -30.86 12.38
N ASN A 102 -4.91 -31.00 12.90
CA ASN A 102 -3.91 -32.03 12.53
C ASN A 102 -3.18 -31.83 11.19
N LYS A 103 -3.32 -30.70 10.51
CA LYS A 103 -2.55 -30.44 9.28
C LYS A 103 -1.21 -29.75 9.52
N ALA A 104 -1.00 -29.16 10.69
CA ALA A 104 0.25 -28.51 11.01
C ALA A 104 0.94 -29.16 12.22
N ASP A 105 2.25 -29.36 12.10
CA ASP A 105 3.14 -29.81 13.20
C ASP A 105 3.30 -28.75 14.31
N SER A 106 2.69 -27.59 14.16
CA SER A 106 2.78 -26.47 15.09
C SER A 106 1.52 -26.33 15.92
N LEU A 107 1.68 -26.34 17.23
CA LEU A 107 0.64 -26.02 18.23
C LEU A 107 -0.07 -24.69 17.96
N PHE A 108 0.56 -23.79 17.22
CA PHE A 108 0.08 -22.46 16.85
C PHE A 108 -1.02 -22.50 15.77
N VAL A 109 -1.07 -23.55 14.98
CA VAL A 109 -1.89 -23.66 13.78
C VAL A 109 -3.18 -24.44 14.03
N ASN A 110 -3.30 -25.18 15.11
CA ASN A 110 -4.52 -25.90 15.42
C ASN A 110 -5.60 -24.99 16.02
N ALA A 111 -6.69 -24.78 15.29
CA ALA A 111 -7.82 -23.91 15.72
C ALA A 111 -8.40 -24.26 17.09
N SER A 112 -8.39 -25.54 17.49
CA SER A 112 -8.77 -25.99 18.83
C SER A 112 -7.73 -25.64 19.89
N THR A 113 -6.46 -25.62 19.53
CA THR A 113 -5.36 -25.18 20.40
C THR A 113 -5.41 -23.64 20.55
N TRP A 114 -5.93 -22.92 19.56
CA TRP A 114 -6.16 -21.49 19.65
C TRP A 114 -7.08 -21.14 20.83
N GLY A 115 -8.23 -21.78 20.93
CA GLY A 115 -9.16 -21.58 22.04
C GLY A 115 -8.55 -21.94 23.41
N LEU A 116 -7.66 -22.92 23.46
CA LEU A 116 -7.00 -23.42 24.69
C LEU A 116 -5.77 -22.62 25.09
N LEU A 117 -4.88 -22.28 24.16
CA LEU A 117 -3.73 -21.41 24.38
C LEU A 117 -4.14 -20.01 24.83
N LEU A 118 -5.25 -19.52 24.30
CA LEU A 118 -5.73 -18.17 24.53
C LEU A 118 -6.47 -18.01 25.87
N ALA A 119 -7.04 -19.09 26.41
CA ALA A 119 -7.71 -19.03 27.72
C ALA A 119 -6.73 -18.96 28.90
N GLY A 120 -5.41 -19.17 28.69
CA GLY A 120 -4.39 -19.10 29.77
C GLY A 120 -4.64 -20.00 30.97
N LYS A 121 -5.67 -20.87 30.89
CA LYS A 121 -6.04 -21.85 31.89
C LYS A 121 -6.21 -23.20 31.20
N VAL A 122 -5.50 -24.19 31.66
CA VAL A 122 -5.77 -25.59 31.38
C VAL A 122 -7.19 -25.88 31.90
N VAL A 123 -8.19 -25.66 31.07
CA VAL A 123 -9.51 -26.20 31.30
C VAL A 123 -9.40 -27.70 31.03
N ASN A 124 -9.77 -28.55 31.97
CA ASN A 124 -9.85 -29.98 31.76
C ASN A 124 -10.69 -30.24 30.50
N THR A 125 -10.04 -30.62 29.43
CA THR A 125 -10.69 -30.90 28.15
C THR A 125 -11.49 -32.17 28.26
N PRO A 126 -12.78 -32.18 27.88
CA PRO A 126 -13.58 -33.43 27.84
C PRO A 126 -12.89 -34.44 26.90
N PRO A 127 -12.92 -35.73 27.20
CA PRO A 127 -12.28 -36.78 26.38
C PRO A 127 -12.71 -36.83 24.91
N ASP A 128 -13.86 -36.26 24.58
CA ASP A 128 -14.47 -36.30 23.23
C ASP A 128 -14.38 -35.00 22.43
N TRP A 129 -13.63 -34.00 22.89
CA TRP A 129 -13.49 -32.69 22.19
C TRP A 129 -12.93 -32.84 20.78
N SER A 130 -12.03 -33.79 20.54
CA SER A 130 -11.42 -34.05 19.23
C SER A 130 -12.38 -34.66 18.21
N LYS A 131 -13.52 -35.24 18.66
CA LYS A 131 -14.52 -35.85 17.78
C LYS A 131 -15.54 -34.83 17.23
N ASN A 132 -15.78 -33.72 17.95
CA ASN A 132 -16.72 -32.68 17.57
C ASN A 132 -16.26 -31.28 18.01
N PRO A 133 -15.17 -30.74 17.43
CA PRO A 133 -14.59 -29.47 17.85
C PRO A 133 -15.52 -28.25 17.64
N ASN A 134 -16.37 -28.25 16.60
CA ASN A 134 -17.36 -27.18 16.39
C ASN A 134 -18.42 -27.12 17.51
N ASN A 135 -18.90 -28.26 17.97
CA ASN A 135 -19.83 -28.33 19.10
C ASN A 135 -19.13 -27.93 20.40
N PHE A 136 -17.81 -28.19 20.53
CA PHE A 136 -17.02 -27.78 21.67
C PHE A 136 -16.81 -26.25 21.68
N VAL A 137 -16.43 -25.66 20.55
CA VAL A 137 -16.31 -24.19 20.41
C VAL A 137 -17.66 -23.51 20.64
N SER A 138 -18.75 -24.02 20.04
CA SER A 138 -20.10 -23.50 20.24
C SER A 138 -20.57 -23.65 21.69
N SER A 139 -20.17 -24.73 22.38
CA SER A 139 -20.48 -24.95 23.79
C SER A 139 -19.67 -24.06 24.73
N LEU A 140 -18.44 -23.72 24.36
CA LEU A 140 -17.62 -22.73 25.07
C LEU A 140 -18.21 -21.32 24.95
N ILE A 141 -18.64 -20.94 23.74
CA ILE A 141 -19.31 -19.68 23.47
C ILE A 141 -20.59 -19.56 24.30
N SER A 142 -21.41 -20.63 24.32
CA SER A 142 -22.70 -20.63 25.03
C SER A 142 -22.60 -20.74 26.55
N LYS A 143 -21.56 -21.40 27.09
CA LYS A 143 -21.42 -21.67 28.52
C LYS A 143 -20.56 -20.70 29.30
N SER A 144 -19.57 -20.06 28.67
CA SER A 144 -18.61 -19.21 29.37
C SER A 144 -18.84 -17.72 29.20
N GLY A 145 -19.85 -17.32 28.42
CA GLY A 145 -20.05 -15.92 28.05
C GLY A 145 -18.94 -15.40 27.11
N GLU A 146 -19.19 -14.29 26.45
CA GLU A 146 -18.34 -13.71 25.38
C GLU A 146 -16.95 -13.22 25.86
N PHE A 147 -16.80 -12.99 27.16
CA PHE A 147 -15.62 -12.37 27.76
C PHE A 147 -14.33 -13.19 27.65
N PRO A 148 -14.28 -14.50 27.90
CA PRO A 148 -13.06 -15.31 27.77
C PRO A 148 -12.59 -15.42 26.32
N ILE A 149 -13.51 -15.53 25.36
CA ILE A 149 -13.21 -15.68 23.94
C ILE A 149 -12.59 -14.41 23.37
N ARG A 150 -13.15 -13.25 23.70
CA ARG A 150 -12.57 -11.96 23.33
C ARG A 150 -11.12 -11.82 23.77
N ASN A 151 -10.86 -12.05 25.05
CA ASN A 151 -9.52 -11.96 25.60
C ASN A 151 -8.56 -12.93 24.94
N ALA A 152 -9.06 -14.09 24.57
CA ALA A 152 -8.34 -15.12 23.87
C ALA A 152 -7.96 -14.64 22.43
N VAL A 153 -8.92 -14.14 21.65
CA VAL A 153 -8.67 -13.63 20.29
C VAL A 153 -7.74 -12.40 20.32
N VAL A 154 -7.93 -11.49 21.26
CA VAL A 154 -7.03 -10.33 21.44
C VAL A 154 -5.62 -10.77 21.78
N ALA A 155 -5.45 -11.78 22.66
CA ALA A 155 -4.12 -12.32 22.99
C ALA A 155 -3.47 -12.99 21.77
N ALA A 156 -4.23 -13.72 20.95
CA ALA A 156 -3.71 -14.31 19.72
C ALA A 156 -3.27 -13.25 18.71
N MET A 157 -4.08 -12.24 18.48
CA MET A 157 -3.70 -11.13 17.61
C MET A 157 -2.44 -10.43 18.14
N HIS A 158 -2.29 -10.35 19.44
CA HIS A 158 -1.09 -9.80 20.07
C HIS A 158 0.15 -10.67 19.81
N ILE A 159 0.02 -11.99 19.93
CA ILE A 159 1.10 -12.93 19.64
C ILE A 159 1.49 -12.90 18.17
N LEU A 160 0.49 -12.94 17.26
CA LEU A 160 0.74 -12.79 15.83
C LEU A 160 1.46 -11.48 15.50
N SER A 161 1.01 -10.38 16.10
CA SER A 161 1.64 -9.08 15.86
C SER A 161 3.10 -9.05 16.28
N GLN A 162 3.48 -9.80 17.31
CA GLN A 162 4.89 -9.90 17.76
C GLN A 162 5.80 -10.62 16.76
N GLU A 163 5.28 -11.50 15.92
CA GLU A 163 6.07 -12.16 14.87
C GLU A 163 6.37 -11.21 13.68
N PHE A 164 5.57 -10.16 13.49
CA PHE A 164 5.77 -9.16 12.45
C PHE A 164 6.56 -7.92 12.89
N VAL A 165 6.79 -7.75 14.18
CA VAL A 165 7.42 -6.56 14.77
C VAL A 165 8.60 -7.00 15.58
N MET A 166 9.75 -6.36 15.36
CA MET A 166 10.99 -6.70 16.07
C MET A 166 10.93 -6.37 17.57
N GLY A 167 10.19 -5.32 17.94
CA GLY A 167 9.99 -4.90 19.32
C GLY A 167 8.97 -3.76 19.44
N ARG A 168 8.53 -3.48 20.66
CA ARG A 168 7.64 -2.35 20.95
C ARG A 168 8.38 -1.02 21.00
N ASP A 169 9.65 -1.09 21.35
CA ASP A 169 10.56 0.04 21.52
C ASP A 169 12.03 -0.46 21.48
N PHE A 170 12.98 0.45 21.58
CA PHE A 170 14.40 0.09 21.56
C PHE A 170 14.88 -0.63 22.83
N ASP A 171 14.15 -0.58 23.94
CA ASP A 171 14.46 -1.38 25.12
C ASP A 171 14.26 -2.87 24.85
N ASP A 172 13.27 -3.24 24.04
CA ASP A 172 13.08 -4.62 23.59
C ASP A 172 14.17 -5.02 22.59
N ILE A 173 14.55 -4.14 21.65
CA ILE A 173 15.59 -4.38 20.65
C ILE A 173 16.95 -4.63 21.31
N ASN A 174 17.30 -3.83 22.30
CA ASN A 174 18.60 -3.94 23.01
C ASN A 174 18.78 -5.27 23.77
N LYS A 175 17.70 -6.03 24.00
CA LYS A 175 17.74 -7.38 24.60
C LYS A 175 18.01 -8.49 23.58
N ILE A 176 17.94 -8.20 22.27
CA ILE A 176 18.12 -9.19 21.21
C ILE A 176 19.60 -9.56 21.08
N LYS A 177 19.92 -10.84 21.34
CA LYS A 177 21.31 -11.32 21.39
C LYS A 177 22.06 -11.21 20.05
N ASN A 178 21.36 -11.36 18.93
CA ASN A 178 21.95 -11.44 17.59
C ASN A 178 21.92 -10.13 16.81
N ILE A 179 21.52 -9.01 17.42
CA ILE A 179 21.46 -7.70 16.75
C ILE A 179 22.79 -7.29 16.12
N LYS A 180 23.90 -7.83 16.61
CA LYS A 180 25.26 -7.52 16.14
C LYS A 180 25.66 -8.21 14.85
N ASN A 181 24.87 -9.19 14.39
CA ASN A 181 25.22 -10.03 13.24
C ASN A 181 24.45 -9.66 11.96
N GLU A 182 23.49 -8.75 12.09
CA GLU A 182 22.55 -8.41 11.03
C GLU A 182 22.52 -6.89 10.82
N ILE A 183 22.23 -6.46 9.59
CA ILE A 183 22.00 -5.03 9.27
C ILE A 183 20.52 -4.77 9.20
N TYR A 184 20.07 -3.70 9.83
CA TYR A 184 18.66 -3.37 9.93
C TYR A 184 18.34 -2.01 9.31
N SER A 185 17.17 -1.95 8.67
CA SER A 185 16.48 -0.69 8.38
C SER A 185 15.23 -0.63 9.26
N PHE A 186 15.31 0.16 10.33
CA PHE A 186 14.24 0.25 11.33
C PHE A 186 13.09 1.12 10.82
N ASP A 187 11.87 0.61 10.91
CA ASP A 187 10.64 1.33 10.59
C ASP A 187 9.88 1.62 11.88
N MET A 188 9.83 2.88 12.26
CA MET A 188 8.98 3.30 13.37
C MET A 188 7.53 3.28 12.92
N LEU A 189 6.75 2.34 13.47
CA LEU A 189 5.33 2.24 13.13
C LEU A 189 4.61 3.55 13.39
N GLY A 190 3.85 3.99 12.40
CA GLY A 190 3.13 5.25 12.38
C GLY A 190 3.16 5.84 10.98
N GLU A 191 1.99 6.12 10.43
CA GLU A 191 1.80 6.71 9.10
C GLU A 191 0.51 7.51 9.08
N ALA A 192 0.29 8.33 8.06
CA ALA A 192 -0.91 9.12 7.84
C ALA A 192 -1.33 9.91 9.09
N ALA A 193 -0.45 10.77 9.61
CA ALA A 193 -0.75 11.65 10.73
C ALA A 193 -2.03 12.46 10.44
N ARG A 194 -2.97 12.47 11.39
CA ARG A 194 -4.27 13.12 11.21
C ARG A 194 -4.25 14.61 11.57
N ASN A 195 -3.32 15.01 12.42
CA ASN A 195 -3.14 16.38 12.86
C ASN A 195 -1.66 16.68 13.20
N ALA A 196 -1.37 17.92 13.51
CA ALA A 196 -0.02 18.39 13.81
C ALA A 196 0.58 17.76 15.08
N ASP A 197 -0.25 17.49 16.09
CA ASP A 197 0.22 16.87 17.34
C ASP A 197 0.68 15.44 17.12
N GLN A 198 -0.08 14.66 16.35
CA GLN A 198 0.31 13.30 15.98
C GLN A 198 1.58 13.30 15.11
N ALA A 199 1.69 14.24 14.16
CA ALA A 199 2.90 14.40 13.35
C ALA A 199 4.12 14.75 14.22
N ASN A 200 3.96 15.54 15.27
CA ASN A 200 5.04 15.83 16.20
C ASN A 200 5.42 14.62 17.06
N ILE A 201 4.47 13.80 17.49
CA ILE A 201 4.75 12.54 18.20
C ILE A 201 5.59 11.62 17.32
N TYR A 202 5.22 11.45 16.05
CA TYR A 202 5.99 10.63 15.10
C TYR A 202 7.37 11.23 14.81
N TYR A 203 7.49 12.55 14.69
CA TYR A 203 8.77 13.22 14.54
C TYR A 203 9.72 12.91 15.70
N GLN A 204 9.24 12.98 16.95
CA GLN A 204 10.04 12.63 18.13
C GLN A 204 10.39 11.14 18.15
N SER A 205 9.47 10.27 17.71
CA SER A 205 9.75 8.83 17.58
C SER A 205 10.90 8.56 16.60
N TYR A 206 10.90 9.21 15.43
CA TYR A 206 12.00 9.11 14.47
C TYR A 206 13.32 9.65 15.04
N LYS A 207 13.28 10.79 15.75
CA LYS A 207 14.47 11.35 16.36
C LYS A 207 15.07 10.42 17.40
N ASN A 208 14.25 9.85 18.26
CA ASN A 208 14.68 8.86 19.25
C ASN A 208 15.24 7.59 18.58
N ALA A 209 14.59 7.14 17.48
CA ALA A 209 15.09 6.00 16.71
C ALA A 209 16.49 6.27 16.15
N ILE A 210 16.74 7.45 15.60
CA ILE A 210 18.06 7.84 15.11
C ILE A 210 19.12 7.81 16.23
N ASP A 211 18.78 8.29 17.43
CA ASP A 211 19.70 8.24 18.58
C ASP A 211 20.06 6.78 18.96
N GLU A 212 19.06 5.92 19.06
CA GLU A 212 19.27 4.52 19.46
C GLU A 212 20.01 3.73 18.38
N VAL A 213 19.65 3.91 17.11
CA VAL A 213 20.33 3.28 15.97
C VAL A 213 21.77 3.76 15.87
N GLY A 214 22.05 5.05 16.12
CA GLY A 214 23.42 5.58 16.17
C GLY A 214 24.27 4.91 17.26
N LYS A 215 23.69 4.63 18.44
CA LYS A 215 24.37 3.85 19.50
C LYS A 215 24.66 2.41 19.05
N ILE A 216 23.69 1.75 18.40
CA ILE A 216 23.85 0.40 17.85
C ILE A 216 24.97 0.41 16.81
N ASN A 217 25.02 1.36 15.89
CA ASN A 217 26.04 1.46 14.84
C ASN A 217 27.46 1.59 15.44
N ILE A 218 27.63 2.39 16.49
CA ILE A 218 28.89 2.52 17.20
C ILE A 218 29.30 1.19 17.85
N LEU A 219 28.35 0.50 18.51
CA LEU A 219 28.62 -0.75 19.21
C LEU A 219 28.91 -1.94 18.30
N THR A 220 28.30 -1.95 17.10
CA THR A 220 28.38 -3.08 16.16
C THR A 220 29.34 -2.85 15.00
N ASN A 221 29.76 -1.62 14.78
CA ASN A 221 30.50 -1.16 13.60
C ASN A 221 29.76 -1.46 12.30
N GLN A 222 28.41 -1.34 12.31
CA GLN A 222 27.52 -1.58 11.17
C GLN A 222 26.83 -0.28 10.75
N SER A 223 26.26 -0.28 9.55
CA SER A 223 25.48 0.85 8.99
C SER A 223 23.99 0.51 9.00
N ASN A 224 23.38 0.50 10.20
CA ASN A 224 21.93 0.40 10.31
C ASN A 224 21.29 1.75 9.96
N GLY A 225 20.04 1.70 9.44
CA GLY A 225 19.31 2.88 9.02
C GLY A 225 17.91 2.96 9.61
N VAL A 226 17.25 4.09 9.33
CA VAL A 226 15.84 4.35 9.70
C VAL A 226 15.05 4.65 8.42
N SER A 227 13.92 3.97 8.27
CA SER A 227 12.94 4.24 7.21
C SER A 227 11.91 5.25 7.69
N ILE A 228 11.65 6.27 6.88
CA ILE A 228 10.75 7.39 7.21
C ILE A 228 9.59 7.43 6.23
N LYS A 229 8.35 7.45 6.76
CA LYS A 229 7.14 7.74 5.99
C LYS A 229 6.82 9.22 6.08
N ILE A 230 6.74 9.88 4.93
CA ILE A 230 6.49 11.33 4.88
C ILE A 230 5.11 11.65 5.46
N SER A 231 4.12 10.79 5.24
CA SER A 231 2.76 10.96 5.77
C SER A 231 2.68 10.96 7.30
N ALA A 232 3.67 10.39 7.98
CA ALA A 232 3.77 10.45 9.43
C ALA A 232 4.15 11.85 9.95
N LEU A 233 4.82 12.65 9.14
CA LEU A 233 5.40 13.93 9.54
C LEU A 233 4.55 15.15 9.18
N TYR A 234 3.55 14.97 8.30
CA TYR A 234 2.67 16.05 7.88
C TYR A 234 1.28 15.55 7.47
N PRO A 235 0.18 16.07 8.09
CA PRO A 235 -1.19 15.57 7.87
C PRO A 235 -1.74 15.83 6.46
N ARG A 236 -1.24 16.86 5.79
CA ARG A 236 -1.71 17.30 4.46
C ARG A 236 -0.61 17.09 3.40
N TYR A 237 -0.10 15.85 3.37
CA TYR A 237 0.89 15.40 2.41
C TYR A 237 0.23 15.12 1.05
N GLU A 238 -0.09 16.19 0.33
CA GLU A 238 -0.83 16.20 -0.94
C GLU A 238 -0.25 17.27 -1.86
N MET A 239 -0.25 17.06 -3.18
CA MET A 239 0.27 17.99 -4.17
C MET A 239 -0.39 19.38 -4.09
N ILE A 240 -1.67 19.45 -3.77
CA ILE A 240 -2.41 20.71 -3.61
C ILE A 240 -1.87 21.60 -2.48
N LYS A 241 -1.10 21.03 -1.55
CA LYS A 241 -0.50 21.72 -0.40
C LYS A 241 1.00 21.96 -0.55
N LEU A 242 1.51 21.97 -1.77
CA LEU A 242 2.96 22.07 -2.04
C LEU A 242 3.62 23.27 -1.36
N ASP A 243 2.97 24.45 -1.32
CA ASP A 243 3.51 25.65 -0.65
C ASP A 243 3.70 25.44 0.86
N ALA A 244 2.75 24.78 1.52
CA ALA A 244 2.86 24.43 2.93
C ALA A 244 3.87 23.30 3.17
N ILE A 245 3.99 22.36 2.26
CA ILE A 245 5.01 21.32 2.26
C ILE A 245 6.40 21.97 2.19
N ASP A 246 6.60 22.93 1.31
CA ASP A 246 7.86 23.66 1.15
C ASP A 246 8.26 24.42 2.41
N SER A 247 7.32 25.07 3.04
CA SER A 247 7.60 25.94 4.21
C SER A 247 7.64 25.19 5.54
N ILE A 248 6.97 24.05 5.67
CA ILE A 248 6.81 23.34 6.96
C ILE A 248 7.49 21.96 6.94
N LEU A 249 7.18 21.13 5.94
CA LEU A 249 7.60 19.72 5.94
C LEU A 249 9.05 19.55 5.49
N ILE A 250 9.46 20.18 4.40
CA ILE A 250 10.83 20.05 3.88
C ILE A 250 11.89 20.49 4.90
N PRO A 251 11.76 21.62 5.60
CA PRO A 251 12.71 21.98 6.65
C PRO A 251 12.79 20.95 7.78
N LYS A 252 11.65 20.35 8.18
CA LYS A 252 11.63 19.27 9.19
C LYS A 252 12.38 18.03 8.71
N LEU A 253 12.14 17.59 7.46
CA LEU A 253 12.80 16.44 6.87
C LEU A 253 14.31 16.66 6.73
N ILE A 254 14.75 17.83 6.27
CA ILE A 254 16.16 18.17 6.16
C ILE A 254 16.81 18.16 7.55
N SER A 255 16.18 18.76 8.56
CA SER A 255 16.69 18.78 9.93
C SER A 255 16.82 17.37 10.52
N LEU A 256 15.83 16.50 10.27
CA LEU A 256 15.87 15.11 10.73
C LEU A 256 16.97 14.30 10.01
N THR A 257 17.15 14.54 8.71
CA THR A 257 18.19 13.88 7.90
C THR A 257 19.58 14.34 8.27
N GLU A 258 19.78 15.65 8.51
CA GLU A 258 21.03 16.24 9.02
C GLU A 258 21.37 15.66 10.41
N TYR A 259 20.35 15.50 11.26
CA TYR A 259 20.52 14.85 12.56
C TYR A 259 20.98 13.40 12.43
N ALA A 260 20.37 12.62 11.51
CA ALA A 260 20.78 11.25 11.24
C ALA A 260 22.22 11.17 10.69
N GLN A 261 22.60 12.08 9.80
CA GLN A 261 23.98 12.20 9.31
C GLN A 261 24.96 12.41 10.48
N SER A 262 24.64 13.29 11.44
CA SER A 262 25.48 13.53 12.62
C SER A 262 25.66 12.31 13.54
N LYS A 263 24.74 11.33 13.44
CA LYS A 263 24.75 10.07 14.19
C LYS A 263 25.24 8.87 13.37
N ASN A 264 25.64 9.10 12.12
CA ASN A 264 26.00 8.04 11.16
C ASN A 264 24.90 6.97 11.01
N VAL A 265 23.65 7.43 10.79
CA VAL A 265 22.47 6.60 10.61
C VAL A 265 21.88 6.84 9.24
N GLU A 266 21.80 5.83 8.40
CA GLU A 266 21.19 5.95 7.07
C GLU A 266 19.71 6.32 7.15
N ILE A 267 19.23 7.13 6.21
CA ILE A 267 17.81 7.47 6.08
C ILE A 267 17.27 7.00 4.74
N THR A 268 16.22 6.20 4.77
CA THR A 268 15.47 5.84 3.58
C THR A 268 14.07 6.45 3.65
N ILE A 269 13.68 7.25 2.66
CA ILE A 269 12.30 7.69 2.51
C ILE A 269 11.49 6.54 1.89
N ASP A 270 10.51 6.03 2.63
CA ASP A 270 9.63 4.96 2.15
C ASP A 270 8.68 5.47 1.08
N ALA A 271 8.37 4.61 0.11
CA ALA A 271 7.33 4.87 -0.88
C ALA A 271 5.95 4.57 -0.28
N GLU A 272 5.00 5.43 -0.58
CA GLU A 272 3.60 5.31 -0.17
C GLU A 272 2.69 5.16 -1.40
N GLU A 273 1.42 5.56 -1.37
CA GLU A 273 0.48 5.40 -2.47
C GLU A 273 0.96 6.13 -3.75
N GLN A 274 0.57 5.65 -4.93
CA GLN A 274 0.99 6.20 -6.23
C GLN A 274 0.56 7.66 -6.44
N ASP A 275 -0.54 8.09 -5.83
CA ASP A 275 -0.97 9.50 -5.86
C ASP A 275 -0.01 10.43 -5.09
N ARG A 276 0.81 9.88 -4.22
CA ARG A 276 1.86 10.61 -3.50
C ARG A 276 3.22 10.59 -4.19
N LEU A 277 3.37 9.80 -5.27
CA LEU A 277 4.67 9.65 -5.93
C LEU A 277 5.20 11.00 -6.42
N SER A 278 4.41 11.79 -7.15
CA SER A 278 4.86 13.06 -7.72
C SER A 278 5.24 14.08 -6.64
N VAL A 279 4.43 14.24 -5.59
CA VAL A 279 4.77 15.14 -4.49
C VAL A 279 5.98 14.63 -3.68
N SER A 280 6.12 13.31 -3.52
CA SER A 280 7.28 12.68 -2.88
C SER A 280 8.57 13.01 -3.61
N LEU A 281 8.58 12.85 -4.94
CA LEU A 281 9.76 13.12 -5.77
C LEU A 281 10.13 14.62 -5.80
N GLU A 282 9.15 15.52 -5.73
CA GLU A 282 9.43 16.97 -5.56
C GLU A 282 10.12 17.25 -4.22
N ILE A 283 9.64 16.65 -3.13
CA ILE A 283 10.26 16.76 -1.81
C ILE A 283 11.69 16.18 -1.84
N ILE A 284 11.84 14.96 -2.34
CA ILE A 284 13.12 14.25 -2.44
C ILE A 284 14.13 15.06 -3.23
N LYS A 285 13.73 15.65 -4.36
CA LYS A 285 14.59 16.53 -5.16
C LYS A 285 15.10 17.70 -4.34
N LYS A 286 14.23 18.39 -3.62
CA LYS A 286 14.61 19.55 -2.79
C LYS A 286 15.52 19.13 -1.62
N MET A 287 15.25 18.00 -0.98
CA MET A 287 16.13 17.44 0.03
C MET A 287 17.50 17.06 -0.54
N ALA A 288 17.53 16.32 -1.64
CA ALA A 288 18.74 15.81 -2.26
C ALA A 288 19.73 16.91 -2.64
N PHE A 289 19.24 18.10 -2.98
CA PHE A 289 20.08 19.28 -3.32
C PHE A 289 20.25 20.28 -2.18
N SER A 290 19.73 19.99 -0.99
CA SER A 290 20.04 20.81 0.18
C SER A 290 21.53 20.81 0.48
N SER A 291 22.11 22.01 0.71
CA SER A 291 23.53 22.16 1.03
C SER A 291 23.96 21.36 2.27
N LYS A 292 23.01 20.97 3.11
CA LYS A 292 23.26 20.21 4.34
C LYS A 292 23.48 18.73 4.11
N ILE A 293 22.86 18.14 3.07
CA ILE A 293 22.87 16.68 2.86
C ILE A 293 23.30 16.24 1.45
N LYS A 294 23.53 17.17 0.52
CA LYS A 294 23.88 16.85 -0.88
C LYS A 294 25.17 16.03 -1.03
N ASP A 295 26.10 16.20 -0.11
CA ASP A 295 27.40 15.53 -0.13
C ASP A 295 27.43 14.25 0.73
N TRP A 296 26.26 13.81 1.25
CA TRP A 296 26.12 12.63 2.06
C TRP A 296 25.45 11.48 1.32
N SER A 297 26.07 10.28 1.34
CA SER A 297 25.57 9.06 0.67
C SER A 297 24.58 8.26 1.51
N GLY A 298 24.45 8.53 2.81
CA GLY A 298 23.50 7.82 3.70
C GLY A 298 22.03 8.23 3.52
N PHE A 299 21.70 9.06 2.52
CA PHE A 299 20.33 9.39 2.15
C PHE A 299 19.87 8.56 0.97
N GLY A 300 18.67 8.00 1.06
CA GLY A 300 18.09 7.18 0.00
C GLY A 300 16.57 7.17 0.01
N ILE A 301 16.02 6.44 -0.94
CA ILE A 301 14.57 6.34 -1.15
C ILE A 301 14.17 4.90 -1.46
N ALA A 302 12.89 4.59 -1.25
CA ALA A 302 12.26 3.40 -1.79
C ALA A 302 11.47 3.71 -3.07
N LEU A 303 11.44 2.76 -4.01
CA LEU A 303 10.65 2.85 -5.25
C LEU A 303 9.89 1.55 -5.47
N GLN A 304 8.62 1.65 -5.87
CA GLN A 304 7.71 0.52 -6.06
C GLN A 304 7.58 0.15 -7.54
N ALA A 305 8.08 -1.03 -7.91
CA ALA A 305 8.13 -1.52 -9.29
C ALA A 305 6.74 -1.87 -9.89
N TYR A 306 5.69 -2.02 -9.05
CA TYR A 306 4.33 -2.23 -9.55
C TYR A 306 3.74 -0.96 -10.20
N GLY A 307 4.33 0.22 -9.93
CA GLY A 307 3.93 1.48 -10.53
C GLY A 307 4.42 1.60 -11.97
N LYS A 308 3.51 1.93 -12.88
CA LYS A 308 3.83 2.09 -14.31
C LYS A 308 4.94 3.12 -14.57
N ARG A 309 5.14 4.06 -13.64
CA ARG A 309 6.17 5.11 -13.73
C ARG A 309 7.56 4.69 -13.22
N ALA A 310 7.69 3.53 -12.57
CA ALA A 310 8.94 3.16 -11.90
C ALA A 310 10.18 3.16 -12.81
N PRO A 311 10.18 2.61 -14.05
CA PRO A 311 11.34 2.68 -14.93
C PRO A 311 11.77 4.11 -15.26
N PHE A 312 10.82 5.00 -15.50
CA PHE A 312 11.07 6.41 -15.82
C PHE A 312 11.58 7.22 -14.62
N VAL A 313 11.13 6.86 -13.40
CA VAL A 313 11.65 7.45 -12.16
C VAL A 313 13.13 7.10 -11.97
N ILE A 314 13.55 5.88 -12.30
CA ILE A 314 14.95 5.46 -12.22
C ILE A 314 15.83 6.28 -13.20
N GLU A 315 15.38 6.46 -14.42
CA GLU A 315 16.07 7.27 -15.43
C GLU A 315 16.22 8.73 -14.94
N TRP A 316 15.13 9.31 -14.45
CA TRP A 316 15.15 10.65 -13.87
C TRP A 316 16.08 10.74 -12.64
N LEU A 317 16.11 9.72 -11.78
CA LEU A 317 17.06 9.68 -10.67
C LEU A 317 18.49 9.65 -11.17
N GLY A 318 18.81 8.85 -12.19
CA GLY A 318 20.13 8.77 -12.80
C GLY A 318 20.62 10.12 -13.31
N GLU A 319 19.76 10.89 -13.97
CA GLU A 319 20.07 12.25 -14.42
C GLU A 319 20.27 13.21 -13.24
N MET A 320 19.37 13.15 -12.26
CA MET A 320 19.39 14.02 -11.09
C MET A 320 20.65 13.81 -10.25
N LEU A 321 21.06 12.55 -10.04
CA LEU A 321 22.14 12.19 -9.13
C LEU A 321 23.56 12.50 -9.65
N GLN A 322 23.72 12.89 -10.91
CA GLN A 322 25.01 13.30 -11.46
C GLN A 322 25.64 14.51 -10.75
N LYS A 323 24.85 15.27 -9.99
CA LYS A 323 25.25 16.55 -9.35
C LYS A 323 25.34 16.47 -7.83
N ARG A 324 25.33 15.25 -7.26
CA ARG A 324 25.43 15.04 -5.82
C ARG A 324 26.13 13.73 -5.47
N ALA A 325 26.43 13.49 -4.16
CA ALA A 325 26.91 12.21 -3.68
C ALA A 325 25.90 11.08 -4.02
N PRO A 326 26.35 9.83 -4.20
CA PRO A 326 25.48 8.70 -4.45
C PRO A 326 24.34 8.61 -3.43
N MET A 327 23.21 8.04 -3.86
CA MET A 327 22.07 7.71 -2.98
C MET A 327 21.80 6.22 -3.01
N HIS A 328 21.28 5.67 -1.94
CA HIS A 328 20.75 4.31 -2.01
C HIS A 328 19.29 4.31 -2.50
N LEU A 329 18.96 3.30 -3.30
CA LEU A 329 17.63 3.07 -3.82
C LEU A 329 17.15 1.68 -3.42
N ARG A 330 16.14 1.63 -2.57
CA ARG A 330 15.43 0.39 -2.21
C ARG A 330 14.36 0.11 -3.26
N LEU A 331 14.60 -0.88 -4.11
CA LEU A 331 13.58 -1.35 -5.04
C LEU A 331 12.68 -2.37 -4.33
N VAL A 332 11.37 -2.13 -4.33
CA VAL A 332 10.35 -3.02 -3.79
C VAL A 332 9.29 -3.32 -4.86
N LYS A 333 8.50 -4.37 -4.70
CA LYS A 333 7.40 -4.65 -5.66
C LYS A 333 6.27 -3.64 -5.52
N GLY A 334 5.76 -3.44 -4.34
CA GLY A 334 4.70 -2.49 -3.97
C GLY A 334 3.78 -3.09 -2.91
N ALA A 335 3.28 -2.25 -2.01
CA ALA A 335 2.55 -2.68 -0.83
C ALA A 335 1.09 -2.22 -0.76
N TYR A 336 0.60 -1.50 -1.77
CA TYR A 336 -0.72 -0.86 -1.75
C TYR A 336 -1.62 -1.29 -2.92
N TRP A 337 -1.34 -2.43 -3.57
CA TRP A 337 -1.98 -2.81 -4.82
C TRP A 337 -3.52 -2.81 -4.76
N ASP A 338 -4.09 -3.41 -3.72
CA ASP A 338 -5.55 -3.47 -3.54
C ASP A 338 -6.15 -2.06 -3.36
N TYR A 339 -5.47 -1.20 -2.62
CA TYR A 339 -5.86 0.20 -2.46
C TYR A 339 -5.81 0.95 -3.80
N GLU A 340 -4.74 0.82 -4.57
CA GLU A 340 -4.53 1.50 -5.85
C GLU A 340 -5.61 1.14 -6.87
N ILE A 341 -5.91 -0.16 -7.00
CA ILE A 341 -6.99 -0.65 -7.88
C ILE A 341 -8.33 -0.06 -7.45
N LYS A 342 -8.67 -0.16 -6.15
CA LYS A 342 -9.94 0.32 -5.64
C LYS A 342 -10.06 1.84 -5.72
N HIS A 343 -8.98 2.54 -5.42
CA HIS A 343 -8.94 4.00 -5.50
C HIS A 343 -9.17 4.51 -6.93
N ALA A 344 -8.50 3.91 -7.92
CA ALA A 344 -8.72 4.26 -9.34
C ALA A 344 -10.18 4.04 -9.78
N GLN A 345 -10.79 2.92 -9.35
CA GLN A 345 -12.20 2.61 -9.63
C GLN A 345 -13.16 3.63 -9.01
N ILE A 346 -12.95 4.00 -7.75
CA ILE A 346 -13.79 4.97 -7.02
C ILE A 346 -13.63 6.38 -7.62
N SER A 347 -12.39 6.75 -7.95
CA SER A 347 -12.05 8.05 -8.51
C SER A 347 -12.41 8.18 -10.00
N GLY A 348 -12.74 7.08 -10.68
CA GLY A 348 -13.07 7.09 -12.10
C GLY A 348 -11.91 7.53 -12.97
N TYR A 349 -10.69 7.11 -12.62
CA TYR A 349 -9.51 7.39 -13.46
C TYR A 349 -9.60 6.64 -14.80
N GLU A 350 -8.84 7.08 -15.78
CA GLU A 350 -8.87 6.48 -17.13
C GLU A 350 -8.23 5.10 -17.18
N ASP A 351 -7.26 4.83 -16.32
CA ASP A 351 -6.56 3.54 -16.19
C ASP A 351 -5.99 3.42 -14.76
N TYR A 352 -5.35 2.31 -14.48
CA TYR A 352 -4.63 2.06 -13.23
C TYR A 352 -3.22 2.64 -13.28
N SER A 353 -2.77 3.23 -12.18
CA SER A 353 -1.39 3.71 -11.99
C SER A 353 -0.38 2.58 -11.77
N VAL A 354 -0.89 1.37 -11.49
CA VAL A 354 -0.13 0.15 -11.19
C VAL A 354 -0.43 -0.94 -12.20
N PHE A 355 0.46 -1.90 -12.34
CA PHE A 355 0.21 -3.08 -13.17
C PHE A 355 -0.89 -3.96 -12.56
N THR A 356 -1.75 -4.48 -13.42
CA THR A 356 -2.89 -5.31 -13.01
C THR A 356 -2.51 -6.77 -12.78
N LYS A 357 -1.42 -7.24 -13.41
CA LYS A 357 -0.91 -8.60 -13.29
C LYS A 357 0.38 -8.65 -12.46
N LYS A 358 0.48 -9.67 -11.60
CA LYS A 358 1.66 -9.85 -10.76
C LYS A 358 2.91 -10.19 -11.57
N SER A 359 2.78 -10.99 -12.63
CA SER A 359 3.88 -11.31 -13.53
C SER A 359 4.48 -10.08 -14.20
N ILE A 360 3.65 -9.08 -14.54
CA ILE A 360 4.12 -7.81 -15.10
C ILE A 360 4.88 -7.00 -14.05
N THR A 361 4.40 -7.00 -12.79
CA THR A 361 5.14 -6.39 -11.68
C THR A 361 6.50 -7.05 -11.47
N ASP A 362 6.55 -8.38 -11.53
CA ASP A 362 7.80 -9.13 -11.39
C ASP A 362 8.77 -8.81 -12.55
N LEU A 363 8.27 -8.69 -13.78
CA LEU A 363 9.04 -8.28 -14.95
C LEU A 363 9.55 -6.83 -14.82
N SER A 364 8.67 -5.90 -14.43
CA SER A 364 9.02 -4.50 -14.19
C SER A 364 10.10 -4.36 -13.12
N TYR A 365 10.01 -5.15 -12.04
CA TYR A 365 11.03 -5.16 -10.99
C TYR A 365 12.41 -5.53 -11.55
N LEU A 366 12.50 -6.54 -12.42
CA LEU A 366 13.75 -7.00 -13.00
C LEU A 366 14.30 -6.03 -14.07
N SER A 367 13.44 -5.43 -14.89
CA SER A 367 13.82 -4.34 -15.79
C SER A 367 14.35 -3.12 -15.00
N CYS A 368 13.66 -2.74 -13.92
CA CYS A 368 14.12 -1.69 -13.01
C CYS A 368 15.48 -2.03 -12.37
N ALA A 369 15.67 -3.27 -11.92
CA ALA A 369 16.94 -3.71 -11.33
C ALA A 369 18.10 -3.57 -12.32
N LYS A 370 17.92 -3.97 -13.59
CA LYS A 370 18.91 -3.77 -14.64
C LYS A 370 19.26 -2.30 -14.83
N LYS A 371 18.25 -1.43 -14.97
CA LYS A 371 18.46 0.03 -15.11
C LYS A 371 19.22 0.61 -13.91
N ILE A 372 18.90 0.16 -12.69
CA ILE A 372 19.61 0.61 -11.48
C ILE A 372 21.10 0.22 -11.52
N PHE A 373 21.42 -1.00 -11.94
CA PHE A 373 22.81 -1.44 -12.07
C PHE A 373 23.62 -0.67 -13.13
N GLU A 374 22.95 -0.03 -14.08
CA GLU A 374 23.60 0.82 -15.10
C GLU A 374 23.94 2.23 -14.58
N ILE A 375 23.44 2.61 -13.39
CA ILE A 375 23.59 3.97 -12.81
C ILE A 375 24.55 3.92 -11.61
N ASN A 376 25.79 4.33 -11.81
CA ASN A 376 26.85 4.27 -10.77
C ASN A 376 26.57 5.19 -9.55
N SER A 377 25.73 6.19 -9.67
CA SER A 377 25.37 7.10 -8.57
C SER A 377 24.26 6.55 -7.68
N ILE A 378 23.78 5.33 -7.93
CA ILE A 378 22.79 4.63 -7.11
C ILE A 378 23.44 3.43 -6.45
N TYR A 379 23.34 3.34 -5.12
CA TYR A 379 23.61 2.10 -4.39
C TYR A 379 22.33 1.26 -4.29
N PRO A 380 22.29 0.07 -4.92
CA PRO A 380 21.07 -0.73 -5.01
C PRO A 380 20.77 -1.50 -3.73
N LYS A 381 19.51 -1.44 -3.26
CA LYS A 381 18.97 -2.30 -2.22
C LYS A 381 17.74 -3.03 -2.76
N PHE A 382 17.80 -4.36 -2.90
CA PHE A 382 16.75 -5.15 -3.54
C PHE A 382 15.90 -5.90 -2.54
N ALA A 383 14.68 -5.42 -2.31
CA ALA A 383 13.74 -6.05 -1.38
C ALA A 383 12.85 -7.06 -2.11
N THR A 384 13.02 -8.35 -1.82
CA THR A 384 12.26 -9.41 -2.47
C THR A 384 12.21 -10.69 -1.60
N HIS A 385 11.14 -11.48 -1.76
CA HIS A 385 11.02 -12.84 -1.21
C HIS A 385 10.73 -13.87 -2.34
N ASN A 386 11.26 -13.65 -3.54
CA ASN A 386 11.03 -14.51 -4.70
C ASN A 386 12.37 -15.08 -5.18
N ALA A 387 12.49 -16.42 -5.24
CA ALA A 387 13.72 -17.12 -5.61
C ALA A 387 14.21 -16.76 -7.01
N HIS A 388 13.29 -16.64 -8.00
CA HIS A 388 13.65 -16.24 -9.36
C HIS A 388 14.21 -14.82 -9.38
N THR A 389 13.57 -13.90 -8.64
CA THR A 389 14.06 -12.52 -8.53
C THR A 389 15.44 -12.45 -7.87
N ILE A 390 15.68 -13.23 -6.80
CA ILE A 390 17.00 -13.32 -6.16
C ILE A 390 18.04 -13.84 -7.13
N SER A 391 17.76 -14.93 -7.84
CA SER A 391 18.67 -15.52 -8.83
C SER A 391 18.99 -14.55 -9.97
N ALA A 392 17.98 -13.85 -10.50
CA ALA A 392 18.15 -12.88 -11.58
C ALA A 392 18.99 -11.66 -11.16
N ILE A 393 18.76 -11.14 -9.94
CA ILE A 393 19.56 -10.02 -9.41
C ILE A 393 21.00 -10.46 -9.16
N HIS A 394 21.20 -11.65 -8.60
CA HIS A 394 22.54 -12.19 -8.38
C HIS A 394 23.30 -12.33 -9.72
N HIS A 395 22.62 -12.81 -10.77
CA HIS A 395 23.18 -12.91 -12.12
C HIS A 395 23.57 -11.53 -12.69
N LEU A 396 22.69 -10.53 -12.57
CA LEU A 396 22.93 -9.16 -13.06
C LEU A 396 24.02 -8.44 -12.28
N GLY A 397 24.09 -8.69 -10.98
CA GLY A 397 24.94 -7.97 -10.04
C GLY A 397 26.26 -8.68 -9.70
N ALA A 398 26.70 -9.70 -10.46
CA ALA A 398 27.87 -10.52 -10.14
C ALA A 398 29.12 -9.71 -9.77
N GLU A 399 29.38 -8.59 -10.48
CA GLU A 399 30.54 -7.72 -10.28
C GLU A 399 30.17 -6.34 -9.66
N LYS A 400 28.94 -6.19 -9.16
CA LYS A 400 28.42 -4.92 -8.64
C LYS A 400 28.26 -4.99 -7.12
N ASP A 401 28.34 -3.82 -6.49
CA ASP A 401 27.96 -3.67 -5.10
C ASP A 401 26.45 -3.44 -4.97
N TYR A 402 25.82 -4.25 -4.14
CA TYR A 402 24.40 -4.12 -3.79
C TYR A 402 24.09 -4.91 -2.52
N GLU A 403 22.91 -4.70 -1.95
CA GLU A 403 22.38 -5.53 -0.87
C GLU A 403 21.00 -6.08 -1.20
N PHE A 404 20.70 -7.26 -0.67
CA PHE A 404 19.34 -7.74 -0.56
C PHE A 404 18.68 -7.20 0.69
N GLN A 405 17.33 -7.18 0.70
CA GLN A 405 16.57 -6.87 1.89
C GLN A 405 15.40 -7.82 2.05
N ARG A 406 15.19 -8.31 3.27
CA ARG A 406 14.03 -9.12 3.66
C ARG A 406 13.22 -8.42 4.75
N LEU A 407 11.99 -8.85 4.93
CA LEU A 407 11.18 -8.41 6.07
C LEU A 407 11.55 -9.19 7.33
N TYR A 408 11.45 -8.54 8.47
CA TYR A 408 11.60 -9.19 9.77
C TYR A 408 10.58 -10.34 9.91
N GLY A 409 11.04 -11.49 10.40
CA GLY A 409 10.23 -12.70 10.57
C GLY A 409 9.93 -13.47 9.28
N MET A 410 10.31 -12.98 8.10
CA MET A 410 9.96 -13.59 6.82
C MET A 410 11.18 -13.86 5.93
N GLY A 411 11.08 -14.91 5.10
CA GLY A 411 12.06 -15.21 4.06
C GLY A 411 13.42 -15.71 4.57
N GLU A 412 13.56 -16.03 5.83
CA GLU A 412 14.81 -16.43 6.45
C GLU A 412 15.35 -17.73 5.84
N LEU A 413 14.49 -18.75 5.71
CA LEU A 413 14.82 -20.00 5.03
C LEU A 413 15.19 -19.77 3.55
N LEU A 414 14.44 -18.91 2.85
CA LEU A 414 14.69 -18.60 1.44
C LEU A 414 16.09 -18.03 1.24
N TYR A 415 16.48 -17.03 2.04
CA TYR A 415 17.80 -16.40 1.92
C TYR A 415 18.92 -17.37 2.35
N LYS A 416 18.73 -18.15 3.41
CA LYS A 416 19.68 -19.19 3.81
C LYS A 416 19.94 -20.22 2.70
N CYS A 417 18.89 -20.63 1.98
CA CYS A 417 19.02 -21.54 0.83
C CYS A 417 19.64 -20.84 -0.38
N ALA A 418 19.26 -19.60 -0.64
CA ALA A 418 19.79 -18.82 -1.75
C ALA A 418 21.30 -18.58 -1.58
N ASP A 419 21.76 -18.19 -0.41
CA ASP A 419 23.18 -17.96 -0.11
C ASP A 419 24.00 -19.23 -0.36
N LYS A 420 23.49 -20.41 0.05
CA LYS A 420 24.15 -21.69 -0.21
C LYS A 420 24.21 -22.03 -1.70
N VAL A 421 23.09 -21.88 -2.42
CA VAL A 421 22.99 -22.29 -3.84
C VAL A 421 23.78 -21.36 -4.74
N LEU A 422 23.72 -20.06 -4.47
CA LEU A 422 24.36 -19.03 -5.29
C LEU A 422 25.79 -18.71 -4.84
N GLN A 423 26.24 -19.28 -3.72
CA GLN A 423 27.50 -18.88 -3.05
C GLN A 423 27.54 -17.35 -2.85
N ASN A 424 26.39 -16.80 -2.41
CA ASN A 424 26.20 -15.37 -2.31
C ASN A 424 26.91 -14.82 -1.06
N GLU A 425 27.81 -13.86 -1.28
CA GLU A 425 28.51 -13.12 -0.23
C GLU A 425 27.93 -11.72 0.01
N LYS A 426 26.87 -11.36 -0.73
CA LYS A 426 26.25 -10.04 -0.61
C LYS A 426 25.43 -9.94 0.66
N THR A 427 25.48 -8.78 1.27
CA THR A 427 24.72 -8.47 2.47
C THR A 427 23.22 -8.62 2.26
N THR A 428 22.53 -9.22 3.22
CA THR A 428 21.07 -9.21 3.32
C THR A 428 20.67 -8.42 4.56
N SER A 429 20.09 -7.24 4.35
CA SER A 429 19.56 -6.41 5.44
C SER A 429 18.11 -6.77 5.77
N ILE A 430 17.66 -6.36 6.95
CA ILE A 430 16.34 -6.67 7.48
C ILE A 430 15.54 -5.38 7.65
N TYR A 431 14.37 -5.29 7.00
CA TYR A 431 13.39 -4.24 7.28
C TYR A 431 12.65 -4.60 8.56
N ALA A 432 12.88 -3.84 9.62
CA ALA A 432 12.49 -4.18 10.98
C ALA A 432 11.51 -3.16 11.57
N PRO A 433 10.20 -3.46 11.60
CA PRO A 433 9.21 -2.59 12.23
C PRO A 433 9.38 -2.57 13.75
N ILE A 434 9.28 -1.37 14.33
CA ILE A 434 9.27 -1.13 15.77
C ILE A 434 8.04 -0.29 16.12
N GLY A 435 7.27 -0.70 17.11
CA GLY A 435 6.15 0.09 17.58
C GLY A 435 5.15 -0.67 18.41
N LYS A 436 4.23 0.09 18.99
CA LYS A 436 3.18 -0.45 19.84
C LYS A 436 2.07 -1.06 19.00
N TYR A 437 1.40 -2.05 19.57
CA TYR A 437 0.30 -2.79 18.95
C TYR A 437 -0.75 -1.91 18.25
N LYS A 438 -1.13 -0.78 18.83
CA LYS A 438 -2.13 0.15 18.25
C LYS A 438 -1.71 0.79 16.93
N ASP A 439 -0.39 0.91 16.69
CA ASP A 439 0.16 1.55 15.49
C ASP A 439 0.52 0.50 14.41
N LEU A 440 0.34 -0.79 14.74
CA LEU A 440 0.71 -1.92 13.87
C LEU A 440 -0.30 -2.19 12.76
N LEU A 441 -1.57 -1.82 12.93
CA LEU A 441 -2.64 -2.26 12.04
C LEU A 441 -2.39 -2.01 10.55
N PRO A 442 -2.01 -0.81 10.10
CA PRO A 442 -1.82 -0.57 8.67
C PRO A 442 -0.70 -1.45 8.08
N TYR A 443 0.36 -1.66 8.85
CA TYR A 443 1.47 -2.53 8.47
C TYR A 443 1.03 -4.00 8.39
N LEU A 444 0.34 -4.49 9.42
CA LEU A 444 -0.13 -5.88 9.51
C LEU A 444 -1.09 -6.23 8.38
N VAL A 445 -2.07 -5.38 8.11
CA VAL A 445 -3.06 -5.60 7.04
C VAL A 445 -2.36 -5.73 5.69
N ARG A 446 -1.43 -4.84 5.37
CA ARG A 446 -0.67 -4.93 4.10
C ARG A 446 0.15 -6.23 4.00
N ARG A 447 0.77 -6.66 5.10
CA ARG A 447 1.54 -7.92 5.11
C ARG A 447 0.65 -9.15 4.97
N LEU A 448 -0.50 -9.15 5.62
CA LEU A 448 -1.47 -10.25 5.50
C LEU A 448 -2.06 -10.32 4.09
N LEU A 449 -2.41 -9.17 3.47
CA LEU A 449 -2.89 -9.11 2.09
C LEU A 449 -1.82 -9.58 1.09
N GLU A 450 -0.58 -9.11 1.25
CA GLU A 450 0.53 -9.50 0.39
C GLU A 450 0.83 -11.00 0.45
N ASN A 451 0.83 -11.56 1.65
CA ASN A 451 1.24 -12.95 1.88
C ASN A 451 0.05 -13.92 1.84
N GLY A 452 -1.15 -13.45 2.16
CA GLY A 452 -2.37 -14.26 2.08
C GLY A 452 -2.90 -14.47 0.66
N ALA A 453 -2.42 -13.70 -0.32
CA ALA A 453 -2.83 -13.90 -1.71
C ALA A 453 -2.28 -15.22 -2.26
N ASN A 454 -3.11 -16.01 -2.96
CA ASN A 454 -2.71 -17.25 -3.64
C ASN A 454 -1.56 -17.05 -4.64
N SER A 455 -1.37 -15.83 -5.11
CA SER A 455 -0.27 -15.44 -5.98
C SER A 455 1.04 -15.18 -5.22
N SER A 456 1.04 -15.19 -3.89
CA SER A 456 2.25 -14.98 -3.09
C SER A 456 3.27 -16.08 -3.34
N PHE A 457 4.51 -15.69 -3.62
CA PHE A 457 5.59 -16.64 -3.85
C PHE A 457 5.86 -17.51 -2.61
N ILE A 458 5.83 -16.92 -1.41
CA ILE A 458 6.11 -17.63 -0.16
C ILE A 458 5.09 -18.75 0.09
N ASN A 459 3.81 -18.51 -0.18
CA ASN A 459 2.77 -19.54 -0.03
C ASN A 459 3.00 -20.72 -0.98
N ARG A 460 3.37 -20.43 -2.23
CA ARG A 460 3.63 -21.46 -3.26
C ARG A 460 4.97 -22.15 -3.09
N LEU A 461 5.94 -21.48 -2.46
CA LEU A 461 7.31 -22.01 -2.27
C LEU A 461 7.31 -23.37 -1.57
N LEU A 462 6.55 -23.48 -0.48
CA LEU A 462 6.51 -24.67 0.37
C LEU A 462 5.32 -25.61 0.05
N ASP A 463 4.48 -25.23 -0.90
CA ASP A 463 3.37 -26.07 -1.38
C ASP A 463 3.91 -27.16 -2.32
N PRO A 464 3.80 -28.46 -1.95
CA PRO A 464 4.28 -29.55 -2.76
C PRO A 464 3.47 -29.77 -4.05
N GLN A 465 2.25 -29.21 -4.15
CA GLN A 465 1.40 -29.32 -5.34
C GLN A 465 1.79 -28.29 -6.41
N THR A 466 2.48 -27.22 -6.03
CA THR A 466 2.97 -26.23 -6.99
C THR A 466 4.25 -26.72 -7.65
N ASP A 467 4.25 -26.81 -8.99
CA ASP A 467 5.44 -27.23 -9.75
C ASP A 467 6.60 -26.25 -9.54
N SER A 468 7.76 -26.76 -9.10
CA SER A 468 8.97 -25.96 -8.89
C SER A 468 9.52 -25.38 -10.20
N THR A 469 9.32 -26.06 -11.34
CA THR A 469 9.73 -25.58 -12.66
C THR A 469 8.90 -24.38 -13.07
N TRP A 470 7.59 -24.44 -12.87
CA TRP A 470 6.72 -23.28 -13.12
C TRP A 470 7.05 -22.12 -12.16
N LEU A 471 7.28 -22.42 -10.89
CA LEU A 471 7.57 -21.38 -9.90
C LEU A 471 8.90 -20.66 -10.19
N SER A 472 9.90 -21.38 -10.68
CA SER A 472 11.22 -20.86 -11.05
C SER A 472 11.28 -20.23 -12.45
N SER A 473 10.23 -20.36 -13.27
CA SER A 473 10.22 -19.84 -14.64
C SER A 473 10.19 -18.29 -14.67
N SER A 474 10.65 -17.75 -15.80
CA SER A 474 10.71 -16.30 -16.00
C SER A 474 9.33 -15.64 -15.97
N PRO A 475 9.21 -14.41 -15.42
CA PRO A 475 7.93 -13.71 -15.33
C PRO A 475 7.24 -13.48 -16.67
N HIS A 476 7.99 -13.26 -17.75
CA HIS A 476 7.39 -13.00 -19.07
C HIS A 476 6.58 -14.18 -19.61
N LEU A 477 6.98 -15.42 -19.27
CA LEU A 477 6.23 -16.62 -19.66
C LEU A 477 4.88 -16.75 -18.92
N LYS A 478 4.76 -16.12 -17.78
CA LYS A 478 3.56 -16.17 -16.92
C LYS A 478 2.51 -15.11 -17.27
N ILE A 479 2.87 -14.09 -18.07
CA ILE A 479 1.95 -12.95 -18.38
C ILE A 479 0.69 -13.43 -19.11
N GLU A 480 0.83 -14.38 -20.05
CA GLU A 480 -0.29 -14.92 -20.83
C GLU A 480 -1.16 -15.91 -20.03
N GLU A 481 -0.58 -16.55 -19.01
CA GLU A 481 -1.28 -17.50 -18.16
C GLU A 481 -2.17 -16.83 -17.12
N GLU A 482 -1.86 -15.59 -16.74
CA GLU A 482 -2.66 -14.80 -15.81
C GLU A 482 -3.93 -14.26 -16.49
N LYS A 483 -5.03 -15.05 -16.40
CA LYS A 483 -6.30 -14.78 -17.08
C LYS A 483 -7.20 -13.72 -16.43
N LYS A 484 -6.86 -13.16 -15.29
CA LYS A 484 -7.69 -12.15 -14.64
C LYS A 484 -7.42 -10.77 -15.23
N ASP A 485 -8.23 -10.40 -16.22
CA ASP A 485 -8.32 -9.02 -16.65
C ASP A 485 -9.26 -8.26 -15.71
N ILE A 486 -8.72 -7.24 -15.06
CA ILE A 486 -9.52 -6.30 -14.27
C ILE A 486 -10.06 -5.27 -15.25
N PRO A 487 -11.39 -5.03 -15.30
CA PRO A 487 -11.96 -4.03 -16.19
C PRO A 487 -11.40 -2.64 -15.87
N LEU A 488 -11.25 -1.79 -16.87
CA LEU A 488 -10.82 -0.42 -16.66
C LEU A 488 -11.75 0.31 -15.67
N PRO A 489 -11.26 1.30 -14.91
CA PRO A 489 -12.08 2.02 -13.94
C PRO A 489 -13.36 2.61 -14.53
N VAL A 490 -13.36 2.97 -15.81
CA VAL A 490 -14.54 3.50 -16.53
C VAL A 490 -15.54 2.40 -16.92
N GLU A 491 -15.14 1.14 -16.93
CA GLU A 491 -15.89 -0.03 -17.42
C GLU A 491 -16.39 -0.97 -16.32
N ILE A 492 -16.26 -0.58 -15.05
CA ILE A 492 -16.63 -1.44 -13.91
C ILE A 492 -18.13 -1.76 -13.79
N PHE A 493 -18.98 -1.08 -14.55
CA PHE A 493 -20.43 -1.31 -14.57
C PHE A 493 -20.88 -1.86 -15.92
N ASN A 494 -21.67 -2.94 -15.90
CA ASN A 494 -22.13 -3.59 -17.13
C ASN A 494 -23.10 -2.77 -17.98
N ASN A 495 -23.84 -1.83 -17.39
CA ASN A 495 -24.95 -1.11 -18.01
C ASN A 495 -24.71 0.39 -18.18
N ARG A 496 -23.59 0.91 -17.72
CA ARG A 496 -23.21 2.33 -17.84
C ARG A 496 -21.70 2.50 -17.68
N SER A 497 -21.16 3.59 -18.18
CA SER A 497 -19.80 4.00 -17.84
C SER A 497 -19.73 4.56 -16.43
N ASN A 498 -18.60 4.39 -15.76
CA ASN A 498 -18.33 5.06 -14.50
C ASN A 498 -18.09 6.56 -14.76
N SER A 499 -18.37 7.38 -13.73
CA SER A 499 -18.08 8.82 -13.81
C SER A 499 -16.57 9.05 -13.91
N LYS A 500 -16.15 9.85 -14.88
CA LYS A 500 -14.72 10.21 -15.02
C LYS A 500 -14.35 11.21 -13.94
N GLY A 501 -13.33 10.89 -13.16
CA GLY A 501 -12.72 11.79 -12.18
C GLY A 501 -11.47 12.48 -12.74
N MET A 502 -11.01 13.50 -12.05
CA MET A 502 -9.76 14.20 -12.36
C MET A 502 -8.71 13.87 -11.31
N ASP A 503 -7.54 13.50 -11.78
CA ASP A 503 -6.41 13.19 -10.90
C ASP A 503 -5.73 14.48 -10.41
N ILE A 504 -6.06 14.89 -9.18
CA ILE A 504 -5.50 16.07 -8.53
C ILE A 504 -4.14 15.83 -7.85
N SER A 505 -3.59 14.65 -7.96
CA SER A 505 -2.26 14.34 -7.42
C SER A 505 -1.12 14.80 -8.34
N GLU A 506 -1.45 15.15 -9.59
CA GLU A 506 -0.48 15.66 -10.55
C GLU A 506 -0.56 17.19 -10.66
N LYS A 507 0.61 17.82 -10.71
CA LYS A 507 0.75 19.28 -10.70
C LYS A 507 0.08 19.94 -11.90
N GLU A 508 0.25 19.34 -13.07
CA GLU A 508 -0.29 19.83 -14.34
C GLU A 508 -1.82 19.90 -14.30
N ASN A 509 -2.48 18.86 -13.78
CA ASN A 509 -3.92 18.82 -13.61
C ASN A 509 -4.43 19.87 -12.60
N LEU A 510 -3.69 20.08 -11.51
CA LEU A 510 -4.01 21.14 -10.55
C LEU A 510 -3.88 22.53 -11.15
N GLU A 511 -2.88 22.77 -11.98
CA GLU A 511 -2.70 24.05 -12.68
C GLU A 511 -3.83 24.28 -13.68
N GLU A 512 -4.26 23.24 -14.38
CA GLU A 512 -5.43 23.33 -15.28
C GLU A 512 -6.70 23.71 -14.51
N ILE A 513 -7.01 22.99 -13.39
CA ILE A 513 -8.15 23.33 -12.53
C ILE A 513 -8.07 24.78 -12.04
N ARG A 514 -6.91 25.20 -11.53
CA ARG A 514 -6.70 26.58 -11.08
C ARG A 514 -6.95 27.60 -12.20
N ASN A 515 -6.48 27.31 -13.41
CA ASN A 515 -6.71 28.16 -14.58
C ASN A 515 -8.19 28.23 -14.95
N GLN A 516 -8.91 27.11 -14.89
CA GLN A 516 -10.36 27.08 -15.12
C GLN A 516 -11.11 27.88 -14.05
N ILE A 517 -10.82 27.67 -12.78
CA ILE A 517 -11.43 28.40 -11.66
C ILE A 517 -11.12 29.90 -11.76
N SER A 518 -9.90 30.28 -12.17
CA SER A 518 -9.49 31.68 -12.27
C SER A 518 -10.35 32.49 -13.25
N LYS A 519 -10.92 31.84 -14.27
CA LYS A 519 -11.85 32.47 -15.22
C LYS A 519 -13.15 32.97 -14.57
N TYR A 520 -13.48 32.42 -13.42
CA TYR A 520 -14.68 32.77 -12.64
C TYR A 520 -14.37 33.65 -11.44
N LYS A 521 -13.09 33.78 -11.06
CA LYS A 521 -12.67 34.58 -9.92
C LYS A 521 -13.02 36.06 -10.14
N GLY A 522 -13.73 36.65 -9.21
CA GLY A 522 -14.20 38.05 -9.29
C GLY A 522 -15.43 38.27 -10.16
N LYS A 523 -15.97 37.24 -10.81
CA LYS A 523 -17.25 37.34 -11.51
C LYS A 523 -18.38 37.16 -10.53
N GLN A 524 -19.29 38.11 -10.49
CA GLN A 524 -20.56 37.95 -9.79
C GLN A 524 -21.54 37.17 -10.64
N ILE A 525 -22.06 36.07 -10.11
CA ILE A 525 -23.03 35.21 -10.79
C ILE A 525 -24.41 35.48 -10.17
N ASN A 526 -25.33 35.96 -10.99
CA ASN A 526 -26.69 36.19 -10.56
C ASN A 526 -27.62 35.12 -11.14
N ALA A 527 -28.13 34.27 -10.25
CA ALA A 527 -29.09 33.23 -10.61
C ALA A 527 -30.53 33.77 -10.45
N THR A 528 -31.32 33.63 -11.49
CA THR A 528 -32.72 34.06 -11.48
C THR A 528 -33.61 32.97 -12.06
N SER A 529 -34.89 32.98 -11.71
CA SER A 529 -35.87 32.08 -12.31
C SER A 529 -36.11 32.42 -13.76
N LEU A 530 -36.22 31.40 -14.61
CA LEU A 530 -36.60 31.50 -16.00
C LEU A 530 -38.04 31.01 -16.17
N TYR A 531 -38.90 31.86 -16.66
CA TYR A 531 -40.28 31.53 -16.97
C TYR A 531 -40.68 32.04 -18.36
N LYS A 532 -41.22 31.17 -19.23
CA LYS A 532 -41.58 31.49 -20.59
C LYS A 532 -40.47 32.20 -21.39
N ASN A 533 -39.24 31.71 -21.25
CA ASN A 533 -38.02 32.29 -21.85
C ASN A 533 -37.72 33.75 -21.44
N ARG A 534 -38.26 34.21 -20.34
CA ARG A 534 -37.98 35.54 -19.77
C ARG A 534 -37.31 35.40 -18.40
N ILE A 535 -36.30 36.21 -18.15
CA ILE A 535 -35.70 36.37 -16.86
C ILE A 535 -36.69 37.11 -15.97
N VAL A 536 -37.01 36.54 -14.83
CA VAL A 536 -37.91 37.15 -13.83
C VAL A 536 -37.05 37.93 -12.83
N ALA A 537 -37.05 39.28 -12.97
CA ALA A 537 -36.10 40.14 -12.27
C ALA A 537 -36.63 40.75 -10.94
N ASP A 538 -37.92 40.66 -10.64
CA ASP A 538 -38.58 41.49 -9.60
C ASP A 538 -38.66 40.85 -8.21
N PHE A 539 -37.75 39.99 -7.83
CA PHE A 539 -37.79 39.28 -6.55
C PHE A 539 -36.61 39.56 -5.65
N LYS A 540 -36.83 39.32 -4.34
CA LYS A 540 -35.81 39.47 -3.30
C LYS A 540 -34.56 38.68 -3.67
N LYS A 541 -33.47 39.39 -3.88
CA LYS A 541 -32.17 38.81 -4.14
C LYS A 541 -31.54 38.47 -2.78
N ASN A 542 -31.11 37.22 -2.65
CA ASN A 542 -30.28 36.77 -1.53
C ASN A 542 -28.83 36.74 -2.01
N GLU A 543 -27.96 37.35 -1.28
CA GLU A 543 -26.52 37.28 -1.54
C GLU A 543 -26.01 35.85 -1.23
N ILE A 544 -25.21 35.36 -2.16
CA ILE A 544 -24.53 34.06 -2.01
C ILE A 544 -23.06 34.34 -1.73
N THR A 545 -22.59 33.86 -0.60
CA THR A 545 -21.21 34.03 -0.16
C THR A 545 -20.41 32.75 -0.26
N SER A 546 -19.12 32.89 -0.48
CA SER A 546 -18.15 31.81 -0.41
C SER A 546 -18.03 31.28 1.02
N ILE A 547 -18.09 29.97 1.19
CA ILE A 547 -17.92 29.31 2.49
C ILE A 547 -16.47 29.48 3.02
N GLY A 548 -15.52 29.67 2.11
CA GLY A 548 -14.09 29.70 2.46
C GLY A 548 -13.61 31.04 3.03
N ASP A 549 -14.14 32.17 2.52
CA ASP A 549 -13.65 33.52 2.83
C ASP A 549 -14.76 34.56 3.01
N ASN A 550 -16.02 34.12 2.99
CA ASN A 550 -17.22 34.99 3.07
C ASN A 550 -17.31 36.07 1.98
N SER A 551 -16.53 35.96 0.90
CA SER A 551 -16.64 36.88 -0.22
C SER A 551 -17.98 36.69 -0.96
N ILE A 552 -18.55 37.76 -1.50
CA ILE A 552 -19.79 37.71 -2.25
C ILE A 552 -19.52 37.11 -3.62
N LEU A 553 -20.14 35.96 -3.91
CA LEU A 553 -20.07 35.24 -5.20
C LEU A 553 -21.11 35.73 -6.20
N GLY A 554 -22.17 36.35 -5.70
CA GLY A 554 -23.28 36.84 -6.51
C GLY A 554 -24.60 36.87 -5.77
N SER A 555 -25.70 36.71 -6.47
CA SER A 555 -27.02 36.66 -5.87
C SER A 555 -27.90 35.58 -6.51
N ALA A 556 -28.84 35.07 -5.73
CA ALA A 556 -29.90 34.20 -6.25
C ALA A 556 -31.28 34.72 -5.84
N THR A 557 -32.23 34.60 -6.71
CA THR A 557 -33.64 34.85 -6.41
C THR A 557 -34.28 33.53 -6.02
N PHE A 558 -34.76 33.47 -4.77
CA PHE A 558 -35.55 32.35 -4.26
C PHE A 558 -36.99 32.83 -4.04
N ASP A 559 -37.88 31.87 -3.97
CA ASP A 559 -39.27 32.04 -3.55
C ASP A 559 -40.08 33.10 -4.31
N ASN A 560 -40.68 32.62 -5.37
CA ASN A 560 -41.75 33.36 -6.03
C ASN A 560 -43.05 32.52 -6.00
N PRO A 561 -43.86 32.62 -4.92
CA PRO A 561 -45.10 31.88 -4.83
C PRO A 561 -46.04 32.15 -6.00
N VAL A 562 -46.08 33.37 -6.49
CA VAL A 562 -46.92 33.77 -7.63
C VAL A 562 -46.45 33.09 -8.91
N LEU A 563 -45.14 33.07 -9.17
CA LEU A 563 -44.56 32.39 -10.31
C LEU A 563 -44.75 30.88 -10.25
N VAL A 564 -44.63 30.29 -9.05
CA VAL A 564 -44.88 28.86 -8.82
C VAL A 564 -46.34 28.55 -9.13
N GLU A 565 -47.27 29.38 -8.65
CA GLU A 565 -48.70 29.24 -8.90
C GLU A 565 -49.06 29.41 -10.39
N GLU A 566 -48.44 30.39 -11.07
CA GLU A 566 -48.56 30.53 -12.51
C GLU A 566 -48.01 29.32 -13.29
N CYS A 567 -46.87 28.76 -12.84
CA CYS A 567 -46.31 27.55 -13.45
C CYS A 567 -47.21 26.34 -13.26
N LEU A 568 -47.78 26.18 -12.06
CA LEU A 568 -48.73 25.09 -11.76
C LEU A 568 -50.03 25.20 -12.56
N ASN A 569 -50.49 26.43 -12.81
CA ASN A 569 -51.69 26.73 -13.57
C ASN A 569 -51.44 26.87 -15.08
N ALA A 570 -50.20 26.81 -15.53
CA ALA A 570 -49.85 26.87 -16.95
C ALA A 570 -50.49 25.69 -17.71
N LYS A 571 -51.30 26.00 -18.71
CA LYS A 571 -51.82 24.96 -19.61
C LYS A 571 -50.62 24.33 -20.32
N HIS A 572 -50.47 23.02 -20.14
CA HIS A 572 -49.48 22.26 -20.90
C HIS A 572 -49.73 22.47 -22.41
N SER A 573 -48.67 22.56 -23.20
CA SER A 573 -48.84 22.61 -24.65
C SER A 573 -49.57 21.35 -25.10
N ALA A 574 -50.53 21.51 -26.02
CA ALA A 574 -51.28 20.38 -26.56
C ALA A 574 -50.36 19.34 -27.23
N GLU A 575 -49.20 19.77 -27.71
CA GLU A 575 -48.16 18.92 -28.28
C GLU A 575 -47.49 18.07 -27.22
N TRP A 576 -47.07 18.64 -26.08
CA TRP A 576 -46.48 17.89 -24.96
C TRP A 576 -47.45 16.85 -24.38
N ALA A 577 -48.73 17.22 -24.29
CA ALA A 577 -49.75 16.30 -23.76
C ALA A 577 -49.99 15.10 -24.70
N LYS A 578 -49.73 15.23 -25.98
CA LYS A 578 -49.89 14.17 -26.99
C LYS A 578 -48.64 13.29 -27.13
N MET A 579 -47.50 13.73 -26.65
CA MET A 579 -46.26 12.98 -26.74
C MET A 579 -46.34 11.72 -25.85
N SER A 580 -45.83 10.60 -26.35
CA SER A 580 -45.64 9.39 -25.59
C SER A 580 -44.59 9.60 -24.50
N GLY A 581 -44.57 8.74 -23.47
CA GLY A 581 -43.54 8.77 -22.43
C GLY A 581 -42.13 8.64 -22.99
N GLN A 582 -41.98 7.89 -24.08
CA GLN A 582 -40.72 7.67 -24.77
C GLN A 582 -40.22 8.91 -25.51
N GLU A 583 -41.10 9.62 -26.20
CA GLU A 583 -40.79 10.89 -26.87
C GLU A 583 -40.40 12.00 -25.89
N ARG A 584 -41.11 12.06 -24.73
CA ARG A 584 -40.77 13.00 -23.65
C ARG A 584 -39.40 12.67 -23.00
N ALA A 585 -39.12 11.39 -22.82
CA ALA A 585 -37.82 10.92 -22.29
C ALA A 585 -36.69 11.26 -23.27
N CYS A 586 -36.92 11.13 -24.59
CA CYS A 586 -35.96 11.49 -25.63
C CYS A 586 -35.60 13.00 -25.57
N LEU A 587 -36.55 13.87 -25.36
CA LEU A 587 -36.33 15.32 -25.22
C LEU A 587 -35.53 15.65 -23.95
N LEU A 588 -35.79 14.94 -22.83
CA LEU A 588 -35.00 15.09 -21.60
C LEU A 588 -33.57 14.58 -21.78
N TYR A 589 -33.39 13.50 -22.53
CA TYR A 589 -32.07 12.91 -22.80
C TYR A 589 -31.24 13.80 -23.74
N THR A 590 -31.87 14.48 -24.69
CA THR A 590 -31.21 15.40 -25.64
C THR A 590 -31.09 16.84 -25.09
N SER A 591 -31.70 17.13 -23.95
CA SER A 591 -31.56 18.43 -23.28
C SER A 591 -30.23 18.49 -22.59
N PRO A 592 -29.35 19.49 -22.84
CA PRO A 592 -28.06 19.58 -22.22
C PRO A 592 -28.21 19.65 -20.69
N SER A 593 -27.71 18.64 -20.00
CA SER A 593 -27.62 18.64 -18.55
C SER A 593 -26.55 19.62 -18.11
N PRO A 594 -26.68 20.28 -16.96
CA PRO A 594 -25.56 21.04 -16.37
C PRO A 594 -24.26 20.24 -16.22
N ARG A 595 -24.36 18.90 -16.26
CA ARG A 595 -23.20 17.98 -16.25
C ARG A 595 -22.56 17.80 -17.62
N ASP A 596 -23.31 18.05 -18.71
CA ASP A 596 -22.83 17.89 -20.11
C ASP A 596 -21.99 19.09 -20.56
N HIS A 597 -21.97 20.17 -19.79
CA HIS A 597 -21.17 21.37 -20.03
C HIS A 597 -19.89 21.43 -19.19
N GLN A 598 -19.49 20.32 -18.57
CA GLN A 598 -18.17 20.27 -17.99
C GLN A 598 -17.15 19.84 -19.05
N PRO A 599 -16.12 20.68 -19.31
CA PRO A 599 -15.05 20.35 -20.25
C PRO A 599 -14.23 19.15 -19.80
#